data_7cecc0f00f755ffd0ec14d379e2bca16
#
_entry.id   7cecc0f00f755ffd0ec14d379e2bca16
#
_cell.length_a   1.000
_cell.length_b   1.000
_cell.length_c   1.000
_cell.angle_alpha   90.00
_cell.angle_beta   90.00
_cell.angle_gamma   90.00
#
_symmetry.space_group_name_H-M   'P 1'
#
loop_
_entity.id
_entity.type
_entity.pdbx_description
1 polymer ?
#
loop_
_entity_poly.entity_id
_entity_poly.type
_entity_poly.pdbx_seq_one_letter_code
_entity_poly.pdbx_strand_id
1 'polypeptide(L)'
;MYSAIVPIVILVLFLPSVAFAQGQQYQIISSERNEIFSFPFSAANSEVDAPLVYNYDVPKGPTWILTINNNLTYVADDDAKTVVKLQEPAPSEKYIEIAMYGGEAMKFWIAVNIPGTGYAKLYSKDSAGWSTENAITVSHVSTSGLSVTDGKRIILDRFNLDGFTVGSIAVYGKDEATSPENAVGGNISFDIIFGNIEDSPLYLVPAIVTAGVGGIIATLLIVKKRKPSD
;
A
#
# COMPACT_ATOMS: atom_id res chain seq x y z
N MET A 1 -45.66 -5.99 -36.76
CA MET A 1 -44.37 -5.34 -36.82
C MET A 1 -43.97 -4.85 -35.42
N TYR A 2 -44.05 -5.73 -34.43
CA TYR A 2 -43.73 -5.45 -33.01
C TYR A 2 -43.12 -6.72 -32.40
N SER A 3 -41.84 -6.98 -32.58
CA SER A 3 -41.20 -8.11 -31.88
C SER A 3 -39.66 -8.11 -31.87
N ALA A 4 -39.02 -6.94 -31.83
CA ALA A 4 -37.55 -6.90 -31.84
C ALA A 4 -36.89 -6.03 -30.75
N ILE A 5 -37.64 -5.48 -29.77
CA ILE A 5 -37.09 -4.53 -28.80
C ILE A 5 -36.95 -5.14 -27.38
N VAL A 6 -37.62 -6.26 -27.08
CA VAL A 6 -37.67 -6.85 -25.74
C VAL A 6 -36.37 -7.56 -25.27
N PRO A 7 -35.53 -8.17 -26.13
CA PRO A 7 -34.34 -8.89 -25.58
C PRO A 7 -33.15 -8.02 -25.21
N ILE A 8 -33.13 -6.72 -25.54
CA ILE A 8 -31.96 -5.87 -25.27
C ILE A 8 -31.98 -5.31 -23.83
N VAL A 9 -33.15 -5.15 -23.23
CA VAL A 9 -33.28 -4.58 -21.87
C VAL A 9 -32.93 -5.60 -20.76
N ILE A 10 -33.07 -6.89 -21.01
CA ILE A 10 -32.84 -7.94 -20.02
C ILE A 10 -31.34 -8.26 -19.84
N LEU A 11 -30.50 -7.99 -20.85
CA LEU A 11 -29.05 -8.28 -20.77
C LEU A 11 -28.26 -7.28 -19.90
N VAL A 12 -28.83 -6.11 -19.59
CA VAL A 12 -28.17 -5.09 -18.76
C VAL A 12 -28.36 -5.37 -17.25
N LEU A 13 -29.34 -6.19 -16.87
CA LEU A 13 -29.67 -6.44 -15.46
C LEU A 13 -28.92 -7.64 -14.82
N PHE A 14 -28.13 -8.38 -15.60
CA PHE A 14 -27.33 -9.52 -15.12
C PHE A 14 -25.83 -9.30 -15.21
N LEU A 15 -25.34 -8.05 -15.14
CA LEU A 15 -23.94 -7.85 -14.83
C LEU A 15 -23.76 -8.14 -13.35
N PRO A 16 -22.96 -9.17 -12.97
CA PRO A 16 -22.62 -9.35 -11.57
C PRO A 16 -22.00 -8.03 -11.11
N SER A 17 -22.55 -7.46 -10.07
CA SER A 17 -21.88 -6.40 -9.29
C SER A 17 -20.60 -7.03 -8.77
N VAL A 18 -19.52 -6.89 -9.52
CA VAL A 18 -18.17 -7.16 -9.03
C VAL A 18 -17.95 -6.08 -7.99
N ALA A 19 -18.18 -6.44 -6.73
CA ALA A 19 -17.75 -5.66 -5.61
C ALA A 19 -16.22 -5.70 -5.63
N PHE A 20 -15.61 -4.75 -6.35
CA PHE A 20 -14.19 -4.47 -6.17
C PHE A 20 -14.04 -4.01 -4.74
N ALA A 21 -13.20 -4.70 -3.97
CA ALA A 21 -12.68 -4.13 -2.75
C ALA A 21 -12.10 -2.76 -3.14
N GLN A 22 -12.77 -1.70 -2.72
CA GLN A 22 -12.35 -0.33 -3.03
C GLN A 22 -11.13 -0.04 -2.16
N GLY A 23 -9.94 -0.42 -2.64
CA GLY A 23 -8.71 0.19 -2.18
C GLY A 23 -8.79 1.68 -2.52
N GLN A 24 -8.51 2.55 -1.57
CA GLN A 24 -8.39 3.99 -1.86
C GLN A 24 -7.32 4.17 -2.93
N GLN A 25 -7.71 4.60 -4.10
CA GLN A 25 -6.79 5.02 -5.13
C GLN A 25 -6.55 6.52 -4.94
N TYR A 26 -5.32 6.88 -4.59
CA TYR A 26 -4.90 8.26 -4.52
C TYR A 26 -4.51 8.72 -5.92
N GLN A 27 -5.02 9.86 -6.34
CA GLN A 27 -4.55 10.51 -7.56
C GLN A 27 -3.49 11.55 -7.18
N ILE A 28 -2.29 11.37 -7.70
CA ILE A 28 -1.21 12.34 -7.55
C ILE A 28 -1.44 13.42 -8.59
N ILE A 29 -1.82 14.62 -8.15
CA ILE A 29 -2.12 15.75 -9.03
C ILE A 29 -0.86 16.48 -9.44
N SER A 30 0.15 16.54 -8.56
CA SER A 30 1.51 16.97 -8.88
C SER A 30 2.48 16.28 -7.92
N SER A 31 3.26 15.33 -8.41
CA SER A 31 4.38 14.76 -7.64
C SER A 31 5.61 15.66 -7.85
N GLU A 32 6.12 16.28 -6.81
CA GLU A 32 7.36 17.03 -6.94
C GLU A 32 8.58 16.10 -7.02
N ARG A 33 8.49 14.89 -6.47
CA ARG A 33 9.56 13.87 -6.53
C ARG A 33 9.06 12.47 -6.21
N ASN A 34 9.65 11.51 -6.93
CA ASN A 34 9.67 10.10 -6.61
C ASN A 34 11.10 9.74 -6.18
N GLU A 35 11.30 9.24 -4.97
CA GLU A 35 12.60 8.76 -4.50
C GLU A 35 12.54 7.25 -4.30
N ILE A 36 13.46 6.54 -4.98
CA ILE A 36 13.56 5.08 -4.91
C ILE A 36 14.92 4.74 -4.28
N PHE A 37 14.89 3.91 -3.25
CA PHE A 37 16.11 3.38 -2.62
C PHE A 37 15.85 1.98 -2.05
N SER A 38 16.91 1.29 -1.64
CA SER A 38 16.81 -0.04 -1.06
C SER A 38 17.86 -0.28 0.02
N PHE A 39 17.51 -1.17 0.94
CA PHE A 39 18.45 -1.71 1.93
C PHE A 39 18.73 -3.18 1.62
N PRO A 40 19.98 -3.63 1.80
CA PRO A 40 20.33 -5.05 1.70
C PRO A 40 19.69 -5.85 2.86
N PHE A 41 19.71 -7.17 2.75
CA PHE A 41 19.16 -8.06 3.78
C PHE A 41 19.81 -7.86 5.16
N SER A 42 21.05 -7.39 5.23
CA SER A 42 21.72 -7.08 6.48
C SER A 42 20.98 -6.02 7.31
N ALA A 43 20.13 -5.20 6.71
CA ALA A 43 19.29 -4.27 7.44
C ALA A 43 18.30 -4.98 8.37
N ALA A 44 17.73 -6.13 7.95
CA ALA A 44 16.88 -6.96 8.79
C ALA A 44 17.66 -7.66 9.92
N ASN A 45 18.97 -7.68 9.87
CA ASN A 45 19.86 -8.20 10.90
C ASN A 45 20.45 -7.10 11.80
N SER A 46 20.08 -5.85 11.57
CA SER A 46 20.42 -4.72 12.44
C SER A 46 19.58 -4.73 13.70
N GLU A 47 20.13 -4.18 14.77
CA GLU A 47 19.47 -4.02 16.06
C GLU A 47 18.52 -2.81 16.07
N VAL A 48 17.54 -2.84 16.95
CA VAL A 48 16.61 -1.73 17.16
C VAL A 48 17.33 -0.44 17.57
N ASP A 49 18.41 -0.55 18.34
CA ASP A 49 19.21 0.59 18.81
C ASP A 49 20.28 1.05 17.81
N ALA A 50 20.54 0.23 16.78
CA ALA A 50 21.49 0.53 15.71
C ALA A 50 20.92 0.15 14.34
N PRO A 51 19.75 0.70 13.94
CA PRO A 51 19.11 0.37 12.68
C PRO A 51 19.89 0.90 11.48
N LEU A 52 19.66 0.33 10.31
CA LEU A 52 20.12 0.94 9.07
C LEU A 52 19.14 2.08 8.70
N VAL A 53 19.66 3.31 8.51
CA VAL A 53 18.82 4.50 8.38
C VAL A 53 19.09 5.23 7.06
N TYR A 54 18.00 5.61 6.38
CA TYR A 54 18.00 6.59 5.31
C TYR A 54 17.41 7.90 5.84
N ASN A 55 18.22 8.96 5.84
CA ASN A 55 17.82 10.28 6.32
C ASN A 55 17.48 11.19 5.13
N TYR A 56 16.42 11.94 5.25
CA TYR A 56 16.07 12.99 4.32
C TYR A 56 16.71 14.32 4.74
N ASP A 57 17.41 14.97 3.83
CA ASP A 57 17.97 16.32 4.07
C ASP A 57 16.87 17.35 4.35
N VAL A 58 15.72 17.17 3.70
CA VAL A 58 14.52 17.98 3.92
C VAL A 58 13.37 17.03 4.25
N PRO A 59 12.74 17.16 5.44
CA PRO A 59 11.61 16.34 5.82
C PRO A 59 10.49 16.38 4.80
N LYS A 60 9.88 15.24 4.52
CA LYS A 60 8.82 15.09 3.53
C LYS A 60 7.46 15.31 4.17
N GLY A 61 6.85 16.37 3.77
CA GLY A 61 5.74 17.00 4.40
C GLY A 61 4.45 16.43 4.29
N PRO A 62 3.35 16.77 4.99
CA PRO A 62 2.45 15.83 5.65
C PRO A 62 1.61 14.98 4.68
N THR A 63 1.81 15.07 3.37
CA THR A 63 1.11 14.26 2.37
C THR A 63 2.12 13.47 1.56
N TRP A 64 2.10 12.15 1.69
CA TRP A 64 3.03 11.23 1.05
C TRP A 64 2.43 9.82 0.89
N ILE A 65 3.00 9.06 -0.05
CA ILE A 65 2.73 7.62 -0.24
C ILE A 65 4.08 6.91 -0.27
N LEU A 66 4.24 5.89 0.56
CA LEU A 66 5.38 4.99 0.60
C LEU A 66 4.95 3.60 0.17
N THR A 67 5.61 3.05 -0.83
CA THR A 67 5.48 1.65 -1.24
C THR A 67 6.69 0.88 -0.74
N ILE A 68 6.46 -0.21 -0.01
CA ILE A 68 7.47 -1.10 0.55
C ILE A 68 7.39 -2.42 -0.19
N ASN A 69 8.47 -2.80 -0.89
CA ASN A 69 8.63 -4.11 -1.50
C ASN A 69 9.64 -4.91 -0.67
N ASN A 70 9.14 -5.93 0.01
CA ASN A 70 9.96 -6.80 0.85
C ASN A 70 10.28 -8.10 0.10
N ASN A 71 11.50 -8.15 -0.46
CA ASN A 71 12.03 -9.30 -1.19
C ASN A 71 13.12 -10.03 -0.37
N LEU A 72 13.03 -9.99 0.96
CA LEU A 72 13.96 -10.66 1.84
C LEU A 72 13.73 -12.17 1.85
N THR A 73 14.84 -12.91 1.91
CA THR A 73 14.83 -14.33 2.22
C THR A 73 15.06 -14.48 3.72
N TYR A 74 14.01 -14.74 4.46
CA TYR A 74 14.08 -14.93 5.89
C TYR A 74 14.67 -16.30 6.26
N VAL A 75 15.25 -16.40 7.45
CA VAL A 75 15.58 -17.69 8.05
C VAL A 75 14.30 -18.48 8.36
N ALA A 76 14.42 -19.80 8.52
CA ALA A 76 13.29 -20.67 8.82
C ALA A 76 12.89 -20.55 10.31
N ASP A 77 12.44 -19.36 10.70
CA ASP A 77 12.03 -19.01 12.05
C ASP A 77 10.78 -18.09 11.95
N ASP A 78 9.71 -18.47 12.63
CA ASP A 78 8.46 -17.68 12.64
C ASP A 78 8.56 -16.36 13.40
N ASP A 79 9.64 -16.13 14.14
CA ASP A 79 9.93 -14.88 14.82
C ASP A 79 10.95 -14.01 14.06
N ALA A 80 11.54 -14.53 12.98
CA ALA A 80 12.36 -13.74 12.08
C ALA A 80 11.54 -12.60 11.48
N LYS A 81 12.00 -11.36 11.62
CA LYS A 81 11.23 -10.17 11.25
C LYS A 81 12.08 -9.10 10.61
N THR A 82 11.40 -8.21 9.92
CA THR A 82 11.91 -6.90 9.49
C THR A 82 10.92 -5.84 9.93
N VAL A 83 11.41 -4.81 10.58
CA VAL A 83 10.65 -3.64 10.99
C VAL A 83 11.09 -2.45 10.18
N VAL A 84 10.15 -1.78 9.56
CA VAL A 84 10.33 -0.48 8.91
C VAL A 84 9.79 0.59 9.84
N LYS A 85 10.63 1.52 10.22
CA LYS A 85 10.28 2.65 11.09
C LYS A 85 10.36 3.95 10.32
N LEU A 86 9.23 4.62 10.16
CA LEU A 86 9.13 5.98 9.65
C LEU A 86 9.18 6.92 10.84
N GLN A 87 10.11 7.85 10.85
CA GLN A 87 10.32 8.75 11.98
C GLN A 87 10.22 10.21 11.55
N GLU A 88 9.56 11.02 12.35
CA GLU A 88 9.60 12.48 12.19
C GLU A 88 11.00 13.02 12.50
N PRO A 89 11.36 14.19 11.94
CA PRO A 89 12.63 14.83 12.24
C PRO A 89 12.70 15.24 13.71
N ALA A 90 13.92 15.21 14.26
CA ALA A 90 14.17 15.72 15.61
C ALA A 90 13.70 17.19 15.76
N PRO A 91 13.16 17.60 16.92
CA PRO A 91 13.13 16.85 18.19
C PRO A 91 11.87 15.96 18.39
N SER A 92 11.08 15.69 17.35
CA SER A 92 9.90 14.84 17.47
C SER A 92 10.29 13.38 17.76
N GLU A 93 9.57 12.76 18.68
CA GLU A 93 9.66 11.33 18.98
C GLU A 93 8.52 10.53 18.31
N LYS A 94 7.75 11.18 17.42
CA LYS A 94 6.65 10.53 16.71
C LYS A 94 7.20 9.61 15.61
N TYR A 95 6.71 8.36 15.57
CA TYR A 95 7.08 7.40 14.55
C TYR A 95 5.96 6.40 14.26
N ILE A 96 6.07 5.76 13.10
CA ILE A 96 5.23 4.64 12.65
C ILE A 96 6.15 3.45 12.48
N GLU A 97 5.76 2.27 12.97
CA GLU A 97 6.45 1.01 12.74
C GLU A 97 5.56 0.01 12.02
N ILE A 98 6.15 -0.70 11.08
CA ILE A 98 5.52 -1.73 10.27
C ILE A 98 6.42 -2.95 10.32
N ALA A 99 5.95 -4.02 10.95
CA ALA A 99 6.70 -5.27 11.06
C ALA A 99 6.12 -6.34 10.14
N MET A 100 7.01 -6.96 9.40
CA MET A 100 6.76 -8.07 8.51
C MET A 100 7.60 -9.26 8.99
N TYR A 101 6.94 -10.35 9.35
CA TYR A 101 7.61 -11.57 9.80
C TYR A 101 7.74 -12.55 8.65
N GLY A 102 8.86 -13.27 8.64
CA GLY A 102 9.09 -14.42 7.77
C GLY A 102 8.33 -15.67 8.25
N GLY A 103 8.85 -16.83 7.87
CA GLY A 103 8.27 -18.13 8.21
C GLY A 103 6.95 -18.41 7.50
N GLU A 104 6.27 -19.49 7.92
CA GLU A 104 4.99 -19.88 7.32
C GLU A 104 3.83 -19.00 7.78
N ALA A 105 3.94 -18.43 8.96
CA ALA A 105 2.86 -17.64 9.57
C ALA A 105 2.68 -16.26 8.88
N MET A 106 3.73 -15.63 8.35
CA MET A 106 3.68 -14.30 7.73
C MET A 106 2.95 -13.29 8.62
N LYS A 107 3.36 -13.23 9.90
CA LYS A 107 2.80 -12.30 10.89
C LYS A 107 3.03 -10.86 10.45
N PHE A 108 2.12 -9.96 10.84
CA PHE A 108 2.18 -8.55 10.47
C PHE A 108 1.63 -7.67 11.58
N TRP A 109 2.27 -6.53 11.87
CA TRP A 109 1.68 -5.52 12.73
C TRP A 109 2.07 -4.10 12.32
N ILE A 110 1.26 -3.14 12.76
CA ILE A 110 1.47 -1.72 12.61
C ILE A 110 1.35 -1.10 14.00
N ALA A 111 2.29 -0.24 14.35
CA ALA A 111 2.27 0.54 15.58
C ALA A 111 2.67 1.99 15.33
N VAL A 112 2.31 2.85 16.25
CA VAL A 112 2.71 4.25 16.28
C VAL A 112 3.20 4.63 17.67
N ASN A 113 4.12 5.57 17.74
CA ASN A 113 4.44 6.29 18.96
C ASN A 113 4.03 7.75 18.80
N ILE A 114 3.21 8.24 19.72
CA ILE A 114 2.72 9.63 19.71
C ILE A 114 3.17 10.26 21.02
N PRO A 115 3.98 11.33 20.98
CA PRO A 115 4.41 12.04 22.19
C PRO A 115 3.25 12.40 23.10
N GLY A 116 3.37 12.11 24.38
CA GLY A 116 2.31 12.31 25.37
C GLY A 116 1.24 11.20 25.44
N THR A 117 1.07 10.39 24.38
CA THR A 117 0.17 9.24 24.36
C THR A 117 0.95 7.92 24.52
N GLY A 118 2.16 7.87 23.97
CA GLY A 118 3.05 6.71 24.01
C GLY A 118 2.87 5.77 22.82
N TYR A 119 3.41 4.55 22.96
CA TYR A 119 3.40 3.50 21.96
C TYR A 119 2.05 2.78 21.93
N ALA A 120 1.47 2.65 20.74
CA ALA A 120 0.21 1.96 20.52
C ALA A 120 0.28 1.05 19.28
N LYS A 121 -0.08 -0.23 19.44
CA LYS A 121 -0.24 -1.16 18.33
C LYS A 121 -1.65 -0.96 17.73
N LEU A 122 -1.71 -0.50 16.47
CA LEU A 122 -2.96 -0.20 15.78
C LEU A 122 -3.57 -1.43 15.10
N TYR A 123 -2.71 -2.33 14.65
CA TYR A 123 -3.11 -3.56 13.96
C TYR A 123 -2.12 -4.68 14.25
N SER A 124 -2.63 -5.91 14.40
CA SER A 124 -1.81 -7.11 14.52
C SER A 124 -2.53 -8.30 13.91
N LYS A 125 -1.79 -9.11 13.18
CA LYS A 125 -2.28 -10.37 12.63
C LYS A 125 -1.19 -11.43 12.70
N ASP A 126 -1.52 -12.57 13.32
CA ASP A 126 -0.57 -13.62 13.66
C ASP A 126 -0.38 -14.65 12.54
N SER A 127 -1.17 -14.57 11.46
CA SER A 127 -1.03 -15.45 10.29
C SER A 127 -1.58 -14.78 9.04
N ALA A 128 -0.93 -15.01 7.88
CA ALA A 128 -1.31 -14.43 6.58
C ALA A 128 -1.58 -12.91 6.68
N GLY A 129 -0.72 -12.20 7.41
CA GLY A 129 -0.83 -10.77 7.66
C GLY A 129 -0.34 -9.93 6.47
N TRP A 130 0.61 -10.45 5.71
CA TRP A 130 1.17 -9.87 4.50
C TRP A 130 1.62 -10.97 3.52
N SER A 131 2.20 -10.60 2.38
CA SER A 131 2.71 -11.54 1.37
C SER A 131 3.87 -10.90 0.62
N THR A 132 4.88 -11.69 0.29
CA THR A 132 6.02 -11.24 -0.54
C THR A 132 5.61 -10.89 -1.98
N GLU A 133 4.45 -11.36 -2.44
CA GLU A 133 3.93 -11.07 -3.79
C GLU A 133 3.33 -9.67 -3.92
N ASN A 134 3.04 -9.01 -2.80
CA ASN A 134 2.35 -7.73 -2.80
C ASN A 134 3.13 -6.69 -2.02
N ALA A 135 3.24 -5.49 -2.59
CA ALA A 135 3.80 -4.37 -1.88
C ALA A 135 2.89 -3.90 -0.73
N ILE A 136 3.49 -3.50 0.37
CA ILE A 136 2.79 -2.75 1.42
C ILE A 136 2.80 -1.28 1.03
N THR A 137 1.64 -0.66 0.96
CA THR A 137 1.54 0.78 0.72
C THR A 137 1.09 1.47 2.00
N VAL A 138 1.86 2.44 2.41
CA VAL A 138 1.59 3.32 3.56
C VAL A 138 1.39 4.72 3.01
N SER A 139 0.30 5.35 3.35
CA SER A 139 0.02 6.71 2.91
C SER A 139 -0.43 7.58 4.08
N HIS A 140 -0.01 8.81 4.06
CA HIS A 140 -0.51 9.84 4.95
C HIS A 140 -0.98 11.03 4.13
N VAL A 141 -2.22 11.41 4.33
CA VAL A 141 -2.84 12.58 3.70
C VAL A 141 -3.25 13.54 4.81
N SER A 142 -2.82 14.78 4.72
CA SER A 142 -3.02 15.78 5.79
C SER A 142 -4.48 15.96 6.21
N THR A 143 -5.42 15.69 5.33
CA THR A 143 -6.87 15.82 5.58
C THR A 143 -7.54 14.52 6.01
N SER A 144 -6.94 13.36 5.73
CA SER A 144 -7.57 12.05 6.00
C SER A 144 -6.74 11.14 6.91
N GLY A 145 -5.47 11.46 7.19
CA GLY A 145 -4.63 10.71 8.12
C GLY A 145 -3.88 9.54 7.48
N LEU A 146 -3.50 8.55 8.31
CA LEU A 146 -2.68 7.40 7.95
C LEU A 146 -3.55 6.24 7.44
N SER A 147 -3.19 5.69 6.29
CA SER A 147 -3.79 4.46 5.76
C SER A 147 -2.71 3.47 5.32
N VAL A 148 -2.98 2.17 5.48
CA VAL A 148 -2.08 1.09 5.11
C VAL A 148 -2.83 0.01 4.34
N THR A 149 -2.24 -0.49 3.24
CA THR A 149 -2.78 -1.58 2.42
C THR A 149 -1.69 -2.61 2.09
N ASP A 150 -2.04 -3.87 1.96
CA ASP A 150 -1.16 -4.96 1.48
C ASP A 150 -1.31 -5.22 -0.03
N GLY A 151 -1.83 -4.25 -0.77
CA GLY A 151 -2.10 -4.37 -2.21
C GLY A 151 -3.40 -5.11 -2.56
N LYS A 152 -3.98 -5.87 -1.64
CA LYS A 152 -5.25 -6.61 -1.81
C LYS A 152 -6.37 -6.11 -0.91
N ARG A 153 -6.02 -5.62 0.27
CA ARG A 153 -7.00 -5.18 1.29
C ARG A 153 -6.46 -3.96 2.05
N ILE A 154 -7.37 -3.15 2.52
CA ILE A 154 -7.07 -2.07 3.45
C ILE A 154 -6.86 -2.70 4.83
N ILE A 155 -5.70 -2.46 5.43
CA ILE A 155 -5.32 -2.93 6.76
C ILE A 155 -5.67 -1.90 7.82
N LEU A 156 -5.37 -0.63 7.53
CA LEU A 156 -5.67 0.51 8.37
C LEU A 156 -6.24 1.61 7.49
N ASP A 157 -7.34 2.23 7.89
CA ASP A 157 -7.99 3.29 7.13
C ASP A 157 -8.14 4.55 7.97
N ARG A 158 -7.59 5.66 7.46
CA ARG A 158 -7.77 7.03 7.97
C ARG A 158 -7.53 7.20 9.49
N PHE A 159 -6.50 6.53 10.01
CA PHE A 159 -6.11 6.76 11.39
C PHE A 159 -5.60 8.19 11.55
N ASN A 160 -6.20 8.92 12.48
CA ASN A 160 -5.80 10.30 12.74
C ASN A 160 -4.39 10.37 13.33
N LEU A 161 -3.46 10.80 12.51
CA LEU A 161 -2.05 11.04 12.90
C LEU A 161 -1.66 12.43 12.37
N ASP A 162 -2.04 13.45 13.13
CA ASP A 162 -1.88 14.84 12.71
C ASP A 162 -0.46 15.17 12.25
N GLY A 163 -0.39 15.74 11.04
CA GLY A 163 0.79 16.45 10.53
C GLY A 163 2.06 15.62 10.39
N PHE A 164 1.96 14.28 10.30
CA PHE A 164 3.15 13.42 10.26
C PHE A 164 4.02 13.68 9.04
N THR A 165 5.27 14.06 9.26
CA THR A 165 6.30 14.28 8.24
C THR A 165 7.40 13.22 8.34
N VAL A 166 7.90 12.74 7.21
CA VAL A 166 8.96 11.73 7.21
C VAL A 166 10.32 12.42 7.18
N GLY A 167 11.07 12.31 8.27
CA GLY A 167 12.46 12.77 8.39
C GLY A 167 13.47 11.68 8.10
N SER A 168 13.11 10.42 8.42
CA SER A 168 13.95 9.26 8.13
C SER A 168 13.14 7.98 7.98
N ILE A 169 13.75 6.99 7.32
CA ILE A 169 13.27 5.61 7.25
C ILE A 169 14.37 4.72 7.80
N ALA A 170 14.07 3.98 8.86
CA ALA A 170 14.99 3.03 9.47
C ALA A 170 14.48 1.59 9.26
N VAL A 171 15.42 0.65 9.12
CA VAL A 171 15.14 -0.78 9.00
C VAL A 171 15.97 -1.54 10.02
N TYR A 172 15.32 -2.44 10.73
CA TYR A 172 15.94 -3.35 11.70
C TYR A 172 15.12 -4.63 11.82
N GLY A 173 15.62 -5.62 12.57
CA GLY A 173 14.87 -6.84 12.84
C GLY A 173 15.24 -7.48 14.17
N LYS A 174 16.44 -7.22 14.68
CA LYS A 174 16.89 -7.74 15.96
C LYS A 174 16.45 -6.83 17.10
N ASP A 175 15.98 -7.44 18.19
CA ASP A 175 15.68 -6.72 19.43
C ASP A 175 16.94 -6.47 20.25
N GLU A 176 17.94 -7.39 20.15
CA GLU A 176 19.21 -7.34 20.85
C GLU A 176 20.34 -7.88 19.97
N ALA A 177 21.60 -7.53 20.28
CA ALA A 177 22.80 -8.01 19.57
C ALA A 177 22.90 -9.54 19.52
N THR A 178 22.44 -10.22 20.56
CA THR A 178 22.44 -11.68 20.71
C THR A 178 21.30 -12.37 19.98
N SER A 179 20.31 -11.62 19.46
CA SER A 179 19.23 -12.21 18.69
C SER A 179 19.75 -12.89 17.42
N PRO A 180 19.14 -14.01 16.98
CA PRO A 180 19.54 -14.69 15.76
C PRO A 180 19.38 -13.79 14.52
N GLU A 181 19.97 -14.18 13.40
CA GLU A 181 19.74 -13.51 12.13
C GLU A 181 18.28 -13.69 11.68
N ASN A 182 17.73 -12.65 11.07
CA ASN A 182 16.37 -12.66 10.55
C ASN A 182 16.31 -12.98 9.06
N ALA A 183 17.31 -12.52 8.29
CA ALA A 183 17.36 -12.70 6.85
C ALA A 183 18.74 -13.15 6.39
N VAL A 184 18.78 -13.96 5.32
CA VAL A 184 20.00 -14.51 4.72
C VAL A 184 20.24 -14.02 3.28
N GLY A 185 19.31 -13.26 2.72
CA GLY A 185 19.43 -12.75 1.35
C GLY A 185 18.31 -11.79 0.96
N GLY A 186 18.41 -11.26 -0.25
CA GLY A 186 17.43 -10.35 -0.80
C GLY A 186 17.64 -8.88 -0.40
N ASN A 187 16.59 -8.10 -0.54
CA ASN A 187 16.58 -6.68 -0.21
C ASN A 187 15.16 -6.22 0.15
N ILE A 188 15.06 -5.08 0.79
CA ILE A 188 13.83 -4.34 0.97
C ILE A 188 13.95 -3.00 0.25
N SER A 189 13.00 -2.68 -0.62
CA SER A 189 13.02 -1.46 -1.42
C SER A 189 11.83 -0.57 -1.14
N PHE A 190 12.06 0.71 -1.32
CA PHE A 190 11.15 1.80 -0.99
C PHE A 190 10.97 2.71 -2.19
N ASP A 191 9.73 3.05 -2.45
CA ASP A 191 9.33 4.07 -3.42
C ASP A 191 8.44 5.07 -2.68
N ILE A 192 8.91 6.30 -2.51
CA ILE A 192 8.17 7.34 -1.80
C ILE A 192 7.86 8.52 -2.71
N ILE A 193 6.60 8.90 -2.72
CA ILE A 193 6.04 9.99 -3.51
C ILE A 193 5.51 11.05 -2.56
N PHE A 194 5.84 12.30 -2.82
CA PHE A 194 5.42 13.47 -2.03
C PHE A 194 4.66 14.45 -2.90
N GLY A 195 3.78 15.21 -2.32
CA GLY A 195 3.11 16.30 -3.01
C GLY A 195 1.63 16.44 -2.67
N ASN A 196 0.91 17.14 -3.50
CA ASN A 196 -0.53 17.27 -3.40
C ASN A 196 -1.19 15.97 -3.87
N ILE A 197 -1.64 15.18 -2.93
CA ILE A 197 -2.40 13.96 -3.16
C ILE A 197 -3.84 14.27 -2.79
N GLU A 198 -4.75 14.12 -3.70
CA GLU A 198 -6.18 14.20 -3.42
C GLU A 198 -6.80 12.81 -3.42
N ASP A 199 -7.75 12.59 -2.50
CA ASP A 199 -8.59 11.39 -2.53
C ASP A 199 -9.38 11.40 -3.84
N SER A 200 -9.02 10.53 -4.77
CA SER A 200 -9.77 10.43 -6.03
C SER A 200 -11.09 9.69 -5.78
N PRO A 201 -12.23 10.30 -6.08
CA PRO A 201 -13.49 9.56 -6.04
C PRO A 201 -13.49 8.52 -7.16
N LEU A 202 -13.24 7.27 -6.82
CA LEU A 202 -13.18 6.10 -7.71
C LEU A 202 -14.47 5.76 -8.47
N TYR A 203 -15.51 6.59 -8.34
CA TYR A 203 -16.80 6.31 -8.97
C TYR A 203 -16.80 6.42 -10.50
N LEU A 204 -15.80 7.08 -11.09
CA LEU A 204 -15.77 7.33 -12.53
C LEU A 204 -15.05 6.24 -13.34
N VAL A 205 -14.11 5.50 -12.74
CA VAL A 205 -13.32 4.50 -13.48
C VAL A 205 -14.15 3.31 -13.97
N PRO A 206 -15.05 2.71 -13.18
CA PRO A 206 -15.93 1.65 -13.69
C PRO A 206 -16.90 2.15 -14.76
N ALA A 207 -17.38 3.39 -14.66
CA ALA A 207 -18.31 3.96 -15.63
C ALA A 207 -17.64 4.22 -16.99
N ILE A 208 -16.39 4.64 -17.00
CA ILE A 208 -15.63 4.87 -18.25
C ILE A 208 -15.28 3.54 -18.91
N VAL A 209 -14.86 2.52 -18.15
CA VAL A 209 -14.53 1.20 -18.70
C VAL A 209 -15.79 0.50 -19.24
N THR A 210 -16.90 0.55 -18.51
CA THR A 210 -18.18 -0.04 -18.98
C THR A 210 -18.75 0.71 -20.17
N ALA A 211 -18.64 2.03 -20.23
CA ALA A 211 -19.06 2.80 -21.40
C ALA A 211 -18.18 2.54 -22.62
N GLY A 212 -16.85 2.40 -22.44
CA GLY A 212 -15.93 2.04 -23.51
C GLY A 212 -16.18 0.65 -24.09
N VAL A 213 -16.32 -0.36 -23.25
CA VAL A 213 -16.61 -1.74 -23.67
C VAL A 213 -18.00 -1.86 -24.29
N GLY A 214 -19.01 -1.23 -23.70
CA GLY A 214 -20.37 -1.18 -24.24
C GLY A 214 -20.44 -0.48 -25.60
N GLY A 215 -19.69 0.61 -25.79
CA GLY A 215 -19.57 1.31 -27.07
C GLY A 215 -18.95 0.46 -28.17
N ILE A 216 -17.90 -0.29 -27.87
CA ILE A 216 -17.23 -1.20 -28.82
C ILE A 216 -18.17 -2.35 -29.24
N ILE A 217 -18.88 -2.97 -28.30
CA ILE A 217 -19.81 -4.05 -28.57
C ILE A 217 -20.98 -3.54 -29.41
N ALA A 218 -21.54 -2.37 -29.09
CA ALA A 218 -22.63 -1.78 -29.87
C ALA A 218 -22.19 -1.47 -31.33
N THR A 219 -21.00 -0.95 -31.52
CA THR A 219 -20.43 -0.66 -32.84
C THR A 219 -20.24 -1.93 -33.65
N LEU A 220 -19.72 -3.01 -33.06
CA LEU A 220 -19.52 -4.30 -33.70
C LEU A 220 -20.86 -4.94 -34.13
N LEU A 221 -21.90 -4.84 -33.32
CA LEU A 221 -23.23 -5.35 -33.62
C LEU A 221 -23.89 -4.56 -34.77
N ILE A 222 -23.71 -3.25 -34.81
CA ILE A 222 -24.24 -2.41 -35.91
C ILE A 222 -23.53 -2.72 -37.24
N VAL A 223 -22.21 -2.88 -37.22
CA VAL A 223 -21.42 -3.21 -38.39
C VAL A 223 -21.79 -4.61 -38.94
N LYS A 224 -21.99 -5.60 -38.05
CA LYS A 224 -22.40 -6.96 -38.43
C LYS A 224 -23.79 -6.99 -39.06
N LYS A 225 -24.70 -6.11 -38.62
CA LYS A 225 -26.07 -6.04 -39.16
C LYS A 225 -26.17 -5.34 -40.55
N ARG A 226 -25.13 -4.58 -40.92
CA ARG A 226 -25.07 -3.85 -42.20
C ARG A 226 -24.40 -4.61 -43.37
N LYS A 227 -23.89 -5.84 -43.15
CA LYS A 227 -23.42 -6.67 -44.26
C LYS A 227 -24.65 -7.18 -45.03
N PRO A 228 -24.84 -6.80 -46.31
CA PRO A 228 -25.88 -7.41 -47.13
C PRO A 228 -25.57 -8.90 -47.28
N SER A 229 -26.58 -9.72 -47.14
CA SER A 229 -26.53 -11.13 -47.56
C SER A 229 -26.61 -11.15 -49.09
N ASP A 230 -25.47 -11.46 -49.71
CA ASP A 230 -25.45 -11.91 -51.10
C ASP A 230 -26.03 -13.33 -51.21
#